data_7caf02b003bc1744820f9bf7fd20ae0a
#
_entry.id   7caf02b003bc1744820f9bf7fd20ae0a
#
_cell.length_a   1.000
_cell.length_b   1.000
_cell.length_c   1.000
_cell.angle_alpha   90.00
_cell.angle_beta   90.00
_cell.angle_gamma   90.00
#
_symmetry.space_group_name_H-M   'P 1'
#
loop_
_entity.id
_entity.type
_entity.pdbx_description
1 polymer ?
#
loop_
_entity_poly.entity_id
_entity_poly.type
_entity_poly.pdbx_seq_one_letter_code
_entity_poly.pdbx_strand_id
1 'polypeptide(L)'
;ALARVYLYKNDRENALTNALEVINANKYPWVKQENVTTPTREARDGIFLTESIFMLNNTDLDNLTGKYLREGFTSDKRNLLTMSQEVIDQIFEKEKYGSFDWRLNYYFEVQKETFYGSSKLWQFRTMPAAYRNQQPLIRISEMYLIAAECAVSRTEAISYFNTLRHHRGFDAGSDLSEIISEEI
;
A
#
# COMPACT_ATOMS: atom_id res chain seq x y z
N ALA A 1 -3.57 12.19 -11.35
CA ALA A 1 -2.45 12.25 -12.32
C ALA A 1 -1.66 13.55 -12.21
N LEU A 2 -2.32 14.73 -12.26
CA LEU A 2 -1.61 16.03 -12.25
C LEU A 2 -0.73 16.24 -11.02
N ALA A 3 -1.20 15.88 -9.82
CA ALA A 3 -0.40 15.99 -8.60
C ALA A 3 0.96 15.28 -8.75
N ARG A 4 0.97 14.04 -9.28
CA ARG A 4 2.19 13.27 -9.54
C ARG A 4 3.09 13.95 -10.58
N VAL A 5 2.51 14.50 -11.65
CA VAL A 5 3.29 15.22 -12.69
C VAL A 5 3.96 16.45 -12.11
N TYR A 6 3.25 17.25 -11.31
CA TYR A 6 3.82 18.44 -10.67
C TYR A 6 4.89 18.06 -9.64
N LEU A 7 4.70 16.97 -8.88
CA LEU A 7 5.73 16.47 -7.97
C LEU A 7 7.02 16.14 -8.71
N TYR A 8 6.96 15.38 -9.83
CA TYR A 8 8.15 15.07 -10.64
C TYR A 8 8.79 16.30 -11.29
N LYS A 9 8.02 17.36 -11.51
CA LYS A 9 8.55 18.64 -11.98
C LYS A 9 9.14 19.51 -10.87
N ASN A 10 9.12 19.03 -9.63
CA ASN A 10 9.47 19.77 -8.41
C ASN A 10 8.63 21.04 -8.21
N ASP A 11 7.43 21.06 -8.73
CA ASP A 11 6.43 22.12 -8.55
C ASP A 11 5.54 21.76 -7.36
N ARG A 12 6.07 21.95 -6.15
CA ARG A 12 5.44 21.52 -4.88
C ARG A 12 4.10 22.18 -4.63
N GLU A 13 3.93 23.43 -4.99
CA GLU A 13 2.69 24.18 -4.79
C GLU A 13 1.55 23.58 -5.62
N ASN A 14 1.77 23.38 -6.91
CA ASN A 14 0.77 22.77 -7.78
C ASN A 14 0.56 21.28 -7.46
N ALA A 15 1.60 20.55 -7.03
CA ALA A 15 1.47 19.17 -6.57
C ALA A 15 0.53 19.08 -5.36
N LEU A 16 0.75 19.93 -4.34
CA LEU A 16 -0.09 20.00 -3.14
C LEU A 16 -1.53 20.37 -3.50
N THR A 17 -1.73 21.43 -4.26
CA THR A 17 -3.07 21.90 -4.68
C THR A 17 -3.87 20.78 -5.35
N ASN A 18 -3.29 20.11 -6.34
CA ASN A 18 -3.96 19.01 -7.05
C ASN A 18 -4.17 17.77 -6.18
N ALA A 19 -3.30 17.49 -5.22
CA ALA A 19 -3.50 16.39 -4.27
C ALA A 19 -4.68 16.69 -3.34
N LEU A 20 -4.74 17.93 -2.80
CA LEU A 20 -5.81 18.36 -1.91
C LEU A 20 -7.18 18.41 -2.60
N GLU A 21 -7.24 18.80 -3.89
CA GLU A 21 -8.49 18.73 -4.66
C GLU A 21 -9.07 17.29 -4.67
N VAL A 22 -8.22 16.29 -4.85
CA VAL A 22 -8.66 14.89 -4.85
C VAL A 22 -9.06 14.43 -3.44
N ILE A 23 -8.30 14.80 -2.42
CA ILE A 23 -8.58 14.46 -1.02
C ILE A 23 -9.92 15.07 -0.61
N ASN A 24 -10.11 16.36 -0.85
CA ASN A 24 -11.31 17.12 -0.45
C ASN A 24 -12.57 16.73 -1.23
N ALA A 25 -12.42 16.17 -2.43
CA ALA A 25 -13.54 15.62 -3.19
C ALA A 25 -14.23 14.44 -2.48
N ASN A 26 -13.53 13.77 -1.56
CA ASN A 26 -14.02 12.67 -0.72
C ASN A 26 -14.74 11.54 -1.52
N LYS A 27 -14.26 11.26 -2.73
CA LYS A 27 -14.85 10.26 -3.64
C LYS A 27 -14.22 8.86 -3.50
N TYR A 28 -13.08 8.77 -2.84
CA TYR A 28 -12.28 7.55 -2.71
C TYR A 28 -12.11 7.20 -1.24
N PRO A 29 -13.11 6.55 -0.63
CA PRO A 29 -13.08 6.24 0.80
C PRO A 29 -11.98 5.24 1.10
N TRP A 30 -11.41 5.37 2.29
CA TRP A 30 -10.43 4.41 2.80
C TRP A 30 -11.02 3.00 2.86
N VAL A 31 -10.16 2.02 2.62
CA VAL A 31 -10.53 0.62 2.79
C VAL A 31 -10.92 0.37 4.25
N LYS A 32 -11.96 -0.40 4.45
CA LYS A 32 -12.37 -0.80 5.80
C LYS A 32 -11.46 -1.90 6.34
N GLN A 33 -11.13 -1.83 7.62
CA GLN A 33 -10.30 -2.82 8.29
C GLN A 33 -10.80 -4.25 8.06
N GLU A 34 -12.08 -4.50 8.20
CA GLU A 34 -12.72 -5.80 8.03
C GLU A 34 -12.44 -6.46 6.66
N ASN A 35 -12.29 -5.65 5.60
CA ASN A 35 -11.98 -6.15 4.27
C ASN A 35 -10.50 -6.54 4.11
N VAL A 36 -9.63 -5.97 4.93
CA VAL A 36 -8.18 -6.22 4.91
C VAL A 36 -7.81 -7.37 5.83
N THR A 37 -8.42 -7.42 7.02
CA THR A 37 -8.03 -8.33 8.10
C THR A 37 -8.86 -9.62 8.16
N THR A 38 -9.76 -9.83 7.19
CA THR A 38 -10.54 -11.08 7.13
C THR A 38 -9.62 -12.31 7.14
N PRO A 39 -9.95 -13.35 7.93
CA PRO A 39 -9.14 -14.57 8.02
C PRO A 39 -8.95 -15.26 6.68
N THR A 40 -9.99 -15.25 5.85
CA THR A 40 -9.96 -15.89 4.54
C THR A 40 -9.16 -15.05 3.56
N ARG A 41 -7.97 -15.52 3.22
CA ARG A 41 -7.05 -14.81 2.30
C ARG A 41 -7.70 -14.42 0.97
N GLU A 42 -8.47 -15.32 0.39
CA GLU A 42 -9.15 -15.15 -0.89
C GLU A 42 -10.21 -14.04 -0.85
N ALA A 43 -10.72 -13.71 0.33
CA ALA A 43 -11.72 -12.66 0.51
C ALA A 43 -11.10 -11.30 0.85
N ARG A 44 -9.77 -11.23 1.09
CA ARG A 44 -9.10 -9.96 1.43
C ARG A 44 -9.08 -9.01 0.25
N ASP A 45 -9.31 -7.74 0.55
CA ASP A 45 -9.07 -6.64 -0.40
C ASP A 45 -7.58 -6.29 -0.45
N GLY A 46 -6.79 -7.09 -1.17
CA GLY A 46 -5.35 -6.87 -1.35
C GLY A 46 -5.01 -5.61 -2.14
N ILE A 47 -5.96 -5.09 -2.90
CA ILE A 47 -5.73 -3.93 -3.78
C ILE A 47 -6.18 -2.60 -3.18
N PHE A 48 -6.90 -2.63 -2.02
CA PHE A 48 -7.55 -1.44 -1.45
C PHE A 48 -8.45 -0.78 -2.49
N LEU A 49 -9.44 -1.54 -2.95
CA LEU A 49 -10.30 -1.20 -4.10
C LEU A 49 -10.93 0.18 -3.98
N THR A 50 -11.51 0.50 -2.81
CA THR A 50 -12.21 1.78 -2.58
C THR A 50 -11.30 2.99 -2.62
N GLU A 51 -10.00 2.80 -2.36
CA GLU A 51 -8.97 3.86 -2.42
C GLU A 51 -8.48 4.13 -3.84
N SER A 52 -8.84 3.31 -4.81
CA SER A 52 -8.25 3.34 -6.15
C SER A 52 -8.89 4.42 -7.01
N ILE A 53 -8.07 5.36 -7.47
CA ILE A 53 -8.45 6.45 -8.38
C ILE A 53 -8.35 5.97 -9.82
N PHE A 54 -7.31 5.19 -10.12
CA PHE A 54 -7.10 4.63 -11.44
C PHE A 54 -6.52 3.22 -11.34
N MET A 55 -7.11 2.30 -12.09
CA MET A 55 -6.71 0.89 -12.16
C MET A 55 -6.63 0.42 -13.59
N LEU A 56 -5.79 -0.57 -13.83
CA LEU A 56 -5.78 -1.36 -15.06
C LEU A 56 -6.41 -2.72 -14.80
N ASN A 57 -7.17 -3.20 -15.78
CA ASN A 57 -7.55 -4.61 -15.82
C ASN A 57 -6.44 -5.38 -16.54
N ASN A 58 -5.77 -6.26 -15.80
CA ASN A 58 -4.69 -7.09 -16.32
C ASN A 58 -5.07 -8.56 -16.27
N THR A 59 -5.51 -9.10 -17.37
CA THR A 59 -5.99 -10.51 -17.47
C THR A 59 -4.87 -11.54 -17.26
N ASP A 60 -3.61 -11.13 -17.35
CA ASP A 60 -2.44 -11.98 -17.09
C ASP A 60 -1.89 -11.86 -15.66
N LEU A 61 -2.60 -11.15 -14.78
CA LEU A 61 -2.13 -10.85 -13.43
C LEU A 61 -1.88 -12.11 -12.59
N ASP A 62 -2.68 -13.16 -12.75
CA ASP A 62 -2.46 -14.45 -12.05
C ASP A 62 -1.15 -15.12 -12.46
N ASN A 63 -0.84 -15.15 -13.76
CA ASN A 63 0.43 -15.69 -14.25
C ASN A 63 1.62 -14.88 -13.76
N LEU A 64 1.54 -13.55 -13.83
CA LEU A 64 2.62 -12.67 -13.39
C LEU A 64 2.88 -12.80 -11.89
N THR A 65 1.84 -12.72 -11.08
CA THR A 65 1.97 -12.82 -9.62
C THR A 65 2.32 -14.23 -9.18
N GLY A 66 1.76 -15.24 -9.83
CA GLY A 66 2.08 -16.64 -9.58
C GLY A 66 3.55 -16.95 -9.85
N LYS A 67 4.06 -16.47 -10.99
CA LYS A 67 5.46 -16.74 -11.40
C LYS A 67 6.49 -16.06 -10.50
N TYR A 68 6.22 -14.84 -10.05
CA TYR A 68 7.23 -14.03 -9.37
C TYR A 68 6.99 -13.85 -7.88
N LEU A 69 5.77 -14.06 -7.39
CA LEU A 69 5.40 -13.73 -6.00
C LEU A 69 4.86 -14.92 -5.21
N ARG A 70 4.57 -16.08 -5.85
CA ARG A 70 3.94 -17.21 -5.15
C ARG A 70 4.71 -18.50 -5.35
N GLU A 71 5.22 -19.08 -4.25
CA GLU A 71 5.87 -20.39 -4.28
C GLU A 71 4.88 -21.49 -4.71
N GLY A 72 5.37 -22.44 -5.48
CA GLY A 72 4.59 -23.60 -5.94
C GLY A 72 3.71 -23.33 -7.17
N PHE A 73 3.65 -22.10 -7.67
CA PHE A 73 2.93 -21.80 -8.91
C PHE A 73 3.66 -22.33 -10.14
N THR A 74 4.99 -22.24 -10.13
CA THR A 74 5.86 -22.82 -11.16
C THR A 74 6.93 -23.72 -10.53
N SER A 75 7.49 -24.65 -11.30
CA SER A 75 8.63 -25.47 -10.87
C SER A 75 9.93 -24.68 -10.72
N ASP A 76 10.03 -23.51 -11.34
CA ASP A 76 11.20 -22.64 -11.29
C ASP A 76 11.10 -21.65 -10.12
N LYS A 77 11.80 -21.97 -9.02
CA LYS A 77 11.85 -21.14 -7.80
C LYS A 77 12.87 -19.99 -7.87
N ARG A 78 13.67 -19.89 -8.94
CA ARG A 78 14.76 -18.91 -9.05
C ARG A 78 14.28 -17.49 -9.26
N ASN A 79 13.07 -17.34 -9.78
CA ASN A 79 12.50 -16.05 -10.15
C ASN A 79 11.59 -15.43 -9.06
N LEU A 80 11.48 -16.04 -7.87
CA LEU A 80 10.66 -15.50 -6.81
C LEU A 80 11.24 -14.19 -6.25
N LEU A 81 10.43 -13.16 -6.24
CA LEU A 81 10.74 -11.88 -5.57
C LEU A 81 10.38 -12.03 -4.10
N THR A 82 11.41 -12.20 -3.29
CA THR A 82 11.28 -12.43 -1.85
C THR A 82 12.20 -11.49 -1.07
N MET A 83 11.85 -11.28 0.18
CA MET A 83 12.63 -10.51 1.16
C MET A 83 12.96 -11.38 2.36
N SER A 84 14.10 -11.15 3.00
CA SER A 84 14.40 -11.75 4.29
C SER A 84 13.56 -11.13 5.41
N GLN A 85 13.42 -11.83 6.53
CA GLN A 85 12.75 -11.30 7.71
C GLN A 85 13.38 -9.97 8.16
N GLU A 86 14.70 -9.89 8.16
CA GLU A 86 15.43 -8.68 8.54
C GLU A 86 15.05 -7.47 7.69
N VAL A 87 14.97 -7.63 6.37
CA VAL A 87 14.56 -6.56 5.46
C VAL A 87 13.11 -6.12 5.72
N ILE A 88 12.21 -7.08 5.97
CA ILE A 88 10.83 -6.76 6.33
C ILE A 88 10.75 -6.01 7.65
N ASP A 89 11.47 -6.46 8.67
CA ASP A 89 11.48 -5.83 9.99
C ASP A 89 12.04 -4.40 9.91
N GLN A 90 13.01 -4.14 9.06
CA GLN A 90 13.53 -2.79 8.77
C GLN A 90 12.51 -1.92 8.04
N ILE A 91 11.90 -2.42 6.94
CA ILE A 91 10.93 -1.66 6.16
C ILE A 91 9.70 -1.25 6.99
N PHE A 92 9.24 -2.15 7.87
CA PHE A 92 8.06 -1.91 8.70
C PHE A 92 8.42 -1.40 10.11
N GLU A 93 9.69 -1.12 10.37
CA GLU A 93 10.19 -0.63 11.65
C GLU A 93 9.59 -1.42 12.83
N LYS A 94 9.59 -2.74 12.73
CA LYS A 94 8.89 -3.65 13.63
C LYS A 94 9.29 -3.49 15.09
N GLU A 95 10.56 -3.15 15.36
CA GLU A 95 11.05 -2.89 16.72
C GLU A 95 10.37 -1.66 17.34
N LYS A 96 10.08 -0.64 16.54
CA LYS A 96 9.48 0.62 16.99
C LYS A 96 7.96 0.56 17.04
N TYR A 97 7.33 -0.06 16.03
CA TYR A 97 5.88 -0.03 15.85
C TYR A 97 5.21 -1.40 15.98
N GLY A 98 5.98 -2.45 16.19
CA GLY A 98 5.42 -3.80 16.36
C GLY A 98 4.69 -4.29 15.12
N SER A 99 3.55 -4.94 15.34
CA SER A 99 2.77 -5.59 14.29
C SER A 99 1.46 -4.84 13.97
N PHE A 100 1.42 -3.52 14.10
CA PHE A 100 0.19 -2.76 13.84
C PHE A 100 -0.15 -2.67 12.36
N ASP A 101 0.86 -2.58 11.48
CA ASP A 101 0.65 -2.39 10.06
C ASP A 101 -0.06 -3.60 9.42
N TRP A 102 -1.27 -3.36 8.91
CA TRP A 102 -2.05 -4.39 8.22
C TRP A 102 -1.31 -4.98 7.02
N ARG A 103 -0.46 -4.18 6.35
CA ARG A 103 0.29 -4.66 5.17
C ARG A 103 1.27 -5.74 5.56
N LEU A 104 1.96 -5.58 6.70
CA LEU A 104 2.88 -6.59 7.23
C LEU A 104 2.13 -7.89 7.56
N ASN A 105 1.01 -7.77 8.28
CA ASN A 105 0.33 -8.93 8.84
C ASN A 105 -0.48 -9.74 7.82
N TYR A 106 -0.95 -9.10 6.74
CA TYR A 106 -1.93 -9.71 5.86
C TYR A 106 -1.49 -9.85 4.40
N TYR A 107 -0.37 -9.22 4.00
CA TYR A 107 0.08 -9.21 2.61
C TYR A 107 1.51 -9.67 2.38
N PHE A 108 2.13 -10.24 3.42
CA PHE A 108 3.39 -10.94 3.29
C PHE A 108 3.23 -12.39 3.76
N GLU A 109 3.62 -13.30 2.91
CA GLU A 109 3.51 -14.74 3.15
C GLU A 109 4.89 -15.38 3.14
N VAL A 110 5.10 -16.34 4.03
CA VAL A 110 6.34 -17.11 4.04
C VAL A 110 6.45 -17.89 2.73
N GLN A 111 7.56 -17.71 2.08
CA GLN A 111 7.97 -18.43 0.89
C GLN A 111 9.31 -19.10 1.20
N LYS A 112 9.60 -20.27 0.65
CA LYS A 112 10.91 -20.90 0.80
C LYS A 112 11.46 -20.81 2.24
N GLU A 113 10.80 -21.46 3.18
CA GLU A 113 11.23 -21.65 4.57
C GLU A 113 11.34 -20.36 5.42
N THR A 114 12.06 -19.34 4.95
CA THR A 114 12.39 -18.16 5.76
C THR A 114 12.24 -16.83 5.02
N PHE A 115 11.95 -16.88 3.72
CA PHE A 115 11.76 -15.65 2.93
C PHE A 115 10.28 -15.31 2.77
N TYR A 116 9.99 -14.04 2.66
CA TYR A 116 8.63 -13.52 2.51
C TYR A 116 8.39 -13.00 1.11
N GLY A 117 7.26 -13.34 0.55
CA GLY A 117 6.76 -12.79 -0.71
C GLY A 117 5.50 -11.98 -0.50
N SER A 118 5.31 -10.94 -1.31
CA SER A 118 4.09 -10.15 -1.26
C SER A 118 2.91 -10.93 -1.86
N SER A 119 1.85 -11.11 -1.07
CA SER A 119 0.60 -11.73 -1.52
C SER A 119 -0.45 -10.73 -1.99
N LYS A 120 -0.13 -9.43 -1.98
CA LYS A 120 -1.06 -8.34 -2.23
C LYS A 120 -1.83 -8.45 -3.55
N LEU A 121 -1.16 -8.90 -4.60
CA LEU A 121 -1.75 -9.02 -5.95
C LEU A 121 -2.05 -10.47 -6.35
N TRP A 122 -1.97 -11.42 -5.42
CA TRP A 122 -2.29 -12.80 -5.73
C TRP A 122 -3.72 -12.94 -6.21
N GLN A 123 -3.92 -13.80 -7.19
CA GLN A 123 -5.23 -14.07 -7.77
C GLN A 123 -5.73 -15.45 -7.31
N PHE A 124 -7.00 -15.54 -7.00
CA PHE A 124 -7.67 -16.78 -6.62
C PHE A 124 -9.01 -16.90 -7.38
N ARG A 125 -9.38 -18.12 -7.74
CA ARG A 125 -10.66 -18.36 -8.43
C ARG A 125 -11.88 -17.98 -7.59
N THR A 126 -11.76 -18.11 -6.28
CA THR A 126 -12.81 -17.85 -5.29
C THR A 126 -12.86 -16.40 -4.81
N MET A 127 -11.89 -15.56 -5.20
CA MET A 127 -11.89 -14.16 -4.78
C MET A 127 -13.06 -13.38 -5.43
N PRO A 128 -13.57 -12.34 -4.76
CA PRO A 128 -14.60 -11.47 -5.32
C PRO A 128 -14.21 -10.93 -6.71
N ALA A 129 -15.16 -10.94 -7.64
CA ALA A 129 -14.91 -10.52 -9.02
C ALA A 129 -14.35 -9.07 -9.12
N ALA A 130 -14.76 -8.22 -8.17
CA ALA A 130 -14.29 -6.82 -8.10
C ALA A 130 -12.77 -6.70 -7.85
N TYR A 131 -12.12 -7.69 -7.25
CA TYR A 131 -10.67 -7.68 -6.97
C TYR A 131 -9.86 -8.37 -8.07
N ARG A 132 -10.52 -9.19 -8.89
CA ARG A 132 -9.81 -9.98 -9.92
C ARG A 132 -9.24 -9.12 -11.02
N ASN A 133 -8.00 -9.44 -11.40
CA ASN A 133 -7.29 -8.79 -12.51
C ASN A 133 -7.13 -7.27 -12.36
N GLN A 134 -7.38 -6.72 -11.19
CA GLN A 134 -7.29 -5.30 -10.94
C GLN A 134 -5.89 -4.93 -10.44
N GLN A 135 -5.24 -4.00 -11.11
CA GLN A 135 -3.94 -3.48 -10.75
C GLN A 135 -4.04 -1.97 -10.50
N PRO A 136 -4.08 -1.54 -9.23
CA PRO A 136 -4.12 -0.12 -8.90
C PRO A 136 -2.84 0.60 -9.33
N LEU A 137 -2.98 1.73 -10.02
CA LEU A 137 -1.88 2.59 -10.43
C LEU A 137 -1.84 3.91 -9.65
N ILE A 138 -3.01 4.44 -9.30
CA ILE A 138 -3.13 5.68 -8.51
C ILE A 138 -4.18 5.43 -7.43
N ARG A 139 -3.83 5.71 -6.18
CA ARG A 139 -4.71 5.57 -5.03
C ARG A 139 -4.76 6.86 -4.22
N ILE A 140 -5.80 7.02 -3.40
CA ILE A 140 -5.94 8.17 -2.51
C ILE A 140 -4.76 8.27 -1.54
N SER A 141 -4.20 7.14 -1.09
CA SER A 141 -3.00 7.10 -0.24
C SER A 141 -1.80 7.84 -0.84
N GLU A 142 -1.62 7.80 -2.17
CA GLU A 142 -0.58 8.58 -2.84
C GLU A 142 -0.84 10.09 -2.76
N MET A 143 -2.09 10.51 -2.82
CA MET A 143 -2.43 11.93 -2.69
C MET A 143 -2.08 12.45 -1.29
N TYR A 144 -2.30 11.65 -0.25
CA TYR A 144 -1.87 11.98 1.11
C TYR A 144 -0.35 12.03 1.26
N LEU A 145 0.39 11.13 0.59
CA LEU A 145 1.86 11.18 0.58
C LEU A 145 2.38 12.43 -0.15
N ILE A 146 1.80 12.77 -1.30
CA ILE A 146 2.15 13.99 -2.03
C ILE A 146 1.83 15.23 -1.17
N ALA A 147 0.68 15.23 -0.49
CA ALA A 147 0.31 16.32 0.40
C ALA A 147 1.28 16.45 1.58
N ALA A 148 1.69 15.34 2.18
CA ALA A 148 2.68 15.34 3.25
C ALA A 148 4.05 15.86 2.77
N GLU A 149 4.53 15.37 1.64
CA GLU A 149 5.80 15.77 1.06
C GLU A 149 5.83 17.25 0.65
N CYS A 150 4.72 17.76 0.11
CA CYS A 150 4.60 19.13 -0.42
C CYS A 150 3.98 20.13 0.57
N ALA A 151 3.64 19.73 1.78
CA ALA A 151 3.02 20.58 2.79
C ALA A 151 3.88 21.83 3.09
N VAL A 152 3.21 22.94 3.39
CA VAL A 152 3.88 24.20 3.71
C VAL A 152 4.50 24.15 5.10
N SER A 153 3.86 23.47 6.04
CA SER A 153 4.34 23.32 7.41
C SER A 153 4.57 21.86 7.77
N ARG A 154 5.54 21.64 8.67
CA ARG A 154 5.82 20.32 9.23
C ARG A 154 4.61 19.70 9.94
N THR A 155 3.82 20.52 10.61
CA THR A 155 2.61 20.08 11.30
C THR A 155 1.56 19.52 10.32
N GLU A 156 1.37 20.19 9.18
CA GLU A 156 0.46 19.70 8.14
C GLU A 156 1.00 18.39 7.52
N ALA A 157 2.31 18.34 7.22
CA ALA A 157 2.95 17.13 6.72
C ALA A 157 2.68 15.92 7.62
N ILE A 158 2.93 16.08 8.92
CA ILE A 158 2.70 15.06 9.94
C ILE A 158 1.21 14.66 9.98
N SER A 159 0.29 15.61 9.90
CA SER A 159 -1.15 15.34 9.92
C SER A 159 -1.59 14.47 8.73
N TYR A 160 -1.14 14.77 7.51
CA TYR A 160 -1.43 13.96 6.33
C TYR A 160 -0.85 12.56 6.45
N PHE A 161 0.37 12.44 6.94
CA PHE A 161 1.05 11.16 7.09
C PHE A 161 0.40 10.30 8.18
N ASN A 162 0.06 10.87 9.35
CA ASN A 162 -0.65 10.15 10.41
C ASN A 162 -2.05 9.70 9.96
N THR A 163 -2.75 10.53 9.19
CA THR A 163 -4.03 10.13 8.58
C THR A 163 -3.86 8.85 7.75
N LEU A 164 -2.84 8.78 6.91
CA LEU A 164 -2.54 7.56 6.15
C LEU A 164 -2.21 6.37 7.06
N ARG A 165 -1.43 6.59 8.12
CA ARG A 165 -1.03 5.54 9.07
C ARG A 165 -2.23 4.94 9.78
N HIS A 166 -3.18 5.76 10.26
CA HIS A 166 -4.41 5.27 10.87
C HIS A 166 -5.16 4.30 9.95
N HIS A 167 -5.18 4.59 8.66
CA HIS A 167 -5.78 3.71 7.65
C HIS A 167 -4.87 2.55 7.20
N ARG A 168 -3.82 2.27 7.96
CA ARG A 168 -2.94 1.09 7.79
C ARG A 168 -2.82 0.27 9.07
N GLY A 169 -3.59 0.61 10.12
CA GLY A 169 -3.70 -0.15 11.36
C GLY A 169 -3.05 0.50 12.58
N PHE A 170 -2.38 1.63 12.40
CA PHE A 170 -1.81 2.37 13.52
C PHE A 170 -2.92 3.12 14.27
N ASP A 171 -2.84 3.15 15.57
CA ASP A 171 -3.72 3.95 16.43
C ASP A 171 -3.12 5.35 16.70
N ALA A 172 -3.92 6.22 17.32
CA ALA A 172 -3.47 7.57 17.65
C ALA A 172 -2.32 7.60 18.69
N GLY A 173 -2.14 6.53 19.47
CA GLY A 173 -1.00 6.38 20.37
C GLY A 173 0.33 6.16 19.65
N SER A 174 0.26 5.79 18.36
CA SER A 174 1.42 5.57 17.49
C SER A 174 1.69 6.76 16.56
N ASP A 175 1.02 7.90 16.76
CA ASP A 175 1.19 9.08 15.91
C ASP A 175 2.61 9.61 15.97
N LEU A 176 3.12 9.97 14.80
CA LEU A 176 4.38 10.67 14.70
C LEU A 176 4.20 12.10 15.22
N SER A 177 5.11 12.53 16.07
CA SER A 177 5.24 13.94 16.49
C SER A 177 6.24 14.70 15.62
N GLU A 178 7.11 13.96 14.93
CA GLU A 178 8.13 14.49 14.02
C GLU A 178 8.20 13.59 12.77
N ILE A 179 8.54 14.21 11.64
CA ILE A 179 8.97 13.49 10.45
C ILE A 179 10.46 13.78 10.29
N ILE A 180 11.26 12.75 10.38
CA ILE A 180 12.67 12.82 10.05
C ILE A 180 12.77 12.75 8.51
N SER A 181 13.71 13.48 7.91
CA SER A 181 13.84 13.58 6.45
C SER A 181 14.03 12.25 5.72
N GLU A 182 14.33 11.19 6.47
CA GLU A 182 14.48 9.82 5.96
C GLU A 182 13.16 9.03 5.88
N GLU A 183 12.05 9.59 6.40
CA GLU A 183 10.73 8.94 6.45
C GLU A 183 9.78 9.39 5.30
N ILE A 184 10.21 10.31 4.44
CA ILE A 184 9.51 10.81 3.26
C ILE A 184 10.32 10.42 1.99
#